data_eefdab3eb1e782478811249659214afc
#
_entry.id   eefdab3eb1e782478811249659214afc
#
_cell.length_a   1.000
_cell.length_b   1.000
_cell.length_c   1.000
_cell.angle_alpha   90.00
_cell.angle_beta   90.00
_cell.angle_gamma   90.00
#
_symmetry.space_group_name_H-M   'P 1'
#
loop_
_entity.id
_entity.type
_entity.pdbx_description
1 polymer ?
#
loop_
_entity_poly.entity_id
_entity_poly.type
_entity_poly.pdbx_seq_one_letter_code
_entity_poly.pdbx_strand_id
1 'polypeptide(L)'
;MYKEIYLVDDEDLVNTVNAIHFRRMGMEDKLKSFTNPELALDDLRFRDDPNVKTLILLDINMPEMSGFEFLEFMMLEDFPETNKVLLVTSSESDEDREEAKKYDKYVKEFITKPLQIEHLEEFLQGSYS
;
A
#
# COMPACT_ATOMS: atom_id res chain seq x y z
N MET A 1 -12.85 -9.24 2.37
CA MET A 1 -11.45 -9.70 2.56
C MET A 1 -10.59 -9.41 1.33
N TYR A 2 -9.36 -9.00 1.54
CA TYR A 2 -8.43 -8.69 0.44
C TYR A 2 -8.02 -9.97 -0.29
N LYS A 3 -7.97 -9.88 -1.61
CA LYS A 3 -7.53 -10.99 -2.48
C LYS A 3 -6.07 -10.86 -2.87
N GLU A 4 -5.55 -9.62 -2.92
CA GLU A 4 -4.16 -9.35 -3.24
C GLU A 4 -3.61 -8.30 -2.28
N ILE A 5 -2.33 -8.42 -1.96
CA ILE A 5 -1.63 -7.50 -1.07
C ILE A 5 -0.33 -7.10 -1.77
N TYR A 6 -0.17 -5.80 -2.02
CA TYR A 6 1.01 -5.24 -2.66
C TYR A 6 1.90 -4.59 -1.61
N LEU A 7 3.18 -4.95 -1.61
CA LEU A 7 4.20 -4.33 -0.77
C LEU A 7 5.07 -3.49 -1.69
N VAL A 8 4.99 -2.18 -1.58
CA VAL A 8 5.65 -1.24 -2.50
C VAL A 8 6.58 -0.33 -1.70
N ASP A 9 7.86 -0.67 -1.69
CA ASP A 9 8.90 0.08 -0.98
C ASP A 9 10.22 -0.21 -1.68
N ASP A 10 11.01 0.82 -1.96
CA ASP A 10 12.30 0.67 -2.64
C ASP A 10 13.33 -0.08 -1.78
N GLU A 11 13.10 -0.17 -0.48
CA GLU A 11 13.95 -0.95 0.42
C GLU A 11 13.41 -2.38 0.54
N ASP A 12 14.10 -3.32 -0.09
CA ASP A 12 13.69 -4.73 -0.09
C ASP A 12 13.54 -5.30 1.32
N LEU A 13 14.37 -4.85 2.26
CA LEU A 13 14.28 -5.29 3.65
C LEU A 13 12.93 -4.93 4.28
N VAL A 14 12.40 -3.76 3.98
CA VAL A 14 11.09 -3.33 4.50
C VAL A 14 9.99 -4.25 3.95
N ASN A 15 10.02 -4.53 2.65
CA ASN A 15 9.07 -5.47 2.05
C ASN A 15 9.18 -6.87 2.68
N THR A 16 10.40 -7.32 2.95
CA THR A 16 10.64 -8.62 3.58
C THR A 16 10.02 -8.69 4.98
N VAL A 17 10.24 -7.65 5.79
CA VAL A 17 9.69 -7.60 7.15
C VAL A 17 8.15 -7.58 7.11
N ASN A 18 7.58 -6.76 6.22
CA ASN A 18 6.13 -6.69 6.09
C ASN A 18 5.55 -8.01 5.57
N ALA A 19 6.25 -8.68 4.66
CA ALA A 19 5.84 -10.00 4.18
C ALA A 19 5.78 -11.02 5.33
N ILE A 20 6.73 -10.95 6.28
CA ILE A 20 6.73 -11.83 7.45
C ILE A 20 5.46 -11.62 8.28
N HIS A 21 5.01 -10.37 8.45
CA HIS A 21 3.77 -10.09 9.18
C HIS A 21 2.57 -10.78 8.51
N PHE A 22 2.45 -10.67 7.20
CA PHE A 22 1.35 -11.30 6.47
C PHE A 22 1.46 -12.83 6.48
N ARG A 23 2.67 -13.35 6.39
CA ARG A 23 2.91 -14.79 6.46
C ARG A 23 2.42 -15.35 7.80
N ARG A 24 2.68 -14.64 8.90
CA ARG A 24 2.21 -15.04 10.23
C ARG A 24 0.70 -15.08 10.33
N MET A 25 0.02 -14.29 9.50
CA MET A 25 -1.44 -14.25 9.46
C MET A 25 -2.03 -15.20 8.41
N GLY A 26 -1.19 -16.06 7.79
CA GLY A 26 -1.65 -17.02 6.80
C GLY A 26 -2.02 -16.40 5.45
N MET A 27 -1.46 -15.23 5.13
CA MET A 27 -1.80 -14.48 3.92
C MET A 27 -0.67 -14.43 2.88
N GLU A 28 0.31 -15.31 3.02
CA GLU A 28 1.49 -15.31 2.14
C GLU A 28 1.13 -15.46 0.65
N ASP A 29 0.13 -16.26 0.36
CA ASP A 29 -0.29 -16.55 -1.02
C ASP A 29 -0.89 -15.35 -1.75
N LYS A 30 -1.18 -14.26 -1.02
CA LYS A 30 -1.77 -13.03 -1.58
C LYS A 30 -0.73 -11.95 -1.88
N LEU A 31 0.52 -12.17 -1.47
CA LEU A 31 1.55 -11.12 -1.51
C LEU A 31 2.19 -10.94 -2.87
N LYS A 32 2.40 -9.68 -3.23
CA LYS A 32 3.24 -9.26 -4.36
C LYS A 32 4.14 -8.14 -3.86
N SER A 33 5.46 -8.31 -3.98
CA SER A 33 6.44 -7.32 -3.52
C SER A 33 7.09 -6.60 -4.67
N PHE A 34 7.22 -5.28 -4.56
CA PHE A 34 7.83 -4.43 -5.58
C PHE A 34 8.81 -3.46 -4.92
N THR A 35 10.02 -3.40 -5.43
CA THR A 35 10.98 -2.35 -5.07
C THR A 35 10.94 -1.19 -6.06
N ASN A 36 10.32 -1.39 -7.22
CA ASN A 36 10.09 -0.35 -8.21
C ASN A 36 8.59 -0.03 -8.27
N PRO A 37 8.17 1.18 -7.84
CA PRO A 37 6.76 1.54 -7.83
C PRO A 37 6.11 1.57 -9.21
N GLU A 38 6.88 1.83 -10.27
CA GLU A 38 6.34 1.84 -11.62
C GLU A 38 5.86 0.44 -12.03
N LEU A 39 6.59 -0.61 -11.61
CA LEU A 39 6.19 -1.99 -11.89
C LEU A 39 4.92 -2.37 -11.11
N ALA A 40 4.79 -1.89 -9.88
CA ALA A 40 3.58 -2.12 -9.10
C ALA A 40 2.38 -1.44 -9.76
N LEU A 41 2.55 -0.22 -10.21
CA LEU A 41 1.49 0.54 -10.87
C LEU A 41 1.06 -0.14 -12.17
N ASP A 42 2.01 -0.62 -12.96
CA ASP A 42 1.72 -1.35 -14.19
C ASP A 42 0.98 -2.67 -13.91
N ASP A 43 1.37 -3.37 -12.86
CA ASP A 43 0.69 -4.60 -12.48
C ASP A 43 -0.78 -4.35 -12.14
N LEU A 44 -1.05 -3.27 -11.41
CA LEU A 44 -2.42 -2.84 -11.11
C LEU A 44 -3.17 -2.42 -12.37
N ARG A 45 -2.49 -1.72 -13.26
CA ARG A 45 -3.07 -1.15 -14.48
C ARG A 45 -3.51 -2.21 -15.47
N PHE A 46 -2.74 -3.29 -15.59
CA PHE A 46 -2.92 -4.29 -16.65
C PHE A 46 -3.43 -5.65 -16.16
N ARG A 47 -3.88 -5.73 -14.92
CA ARG A 47 -4.42 -7.00 -14.42
C ARG A 47 -5.80 -7.30 -15.03
N ASP A 48 -6.13 -8.59 -15.11
CA ASP A 48 -7.36 -9.06 -15.79
C ASP A 48 -8.64 -8.53 -15.14
N ASP A 49 -8.71 -8.55 -13.81
CA ASP A 49 -9.88 -8.05 -13.08
C ASP A 49 -9.49 -6.79 -12.31
N PRO A 50 -9.92 -5.60 -12.79
CA PRO A 50 -9.58 -4.36 -12.11
C PRO A 50 -10.28 -4.16 -10.76
N ASN A 51 -11.31 -4.96 -10.49
CA ASN A 51 -12.11 -4.81 -9.27
C ASN A 51 -11.69 -5.77 -8.14
N VAL A 52 -10.55 -6.42 -8.28
CA VAL A 52 -10.00 -7.27 -7.22
C VAL A 52 -9.73 -6.44 -5.98
N LYS A 53 -10.27 -6.86 -4.83
CA LYS A 53 -10.08 -6.15 -3.57
C LYS A 53 -8.62 -6.29 -3.15
N THR A 54 -7.91 -5.16 -3.13
CA THR A 54 -6.45 -5.10 -2.99
C THR A 54 -6.05 -4.16 -1.85
N LEU A 55 -5.10 -4.61 -1.04
CA LEU A 55 -4.45 -3.79 -0.03
C LEU A 55 -3.05 -3.44 -0.53
N ILE A 56 -2.70 -2.17 -0.51
CA ILE A 56 -1.40 -1.68 -0.98
C ILE A 56 -0.69 -1.01 0.20
N LEU A 57 0.44 -1.57 0.62
CA LEU A 57 1.34 -0.90 1.56
C LEU A 57 2.33 -0.11 0.73
N LEU A 58 2.30 1.21 0.85
CA LEU A 58 3.00 2.12 -0.05
C LEU A 58 3.88 3.09 0.73
N ASP A 59 5.17 3.12 0.39
CA ASP A 59 6.08 4.13 0.93
C ASP A 59 5.93 5.44 0.16
N ILE A 60 6.23 6.55 0.82
CA ILE A 60 6.18 7.88 0.20
C ILE A 60 7.48 8.18 -0.54
N ASN A 61 8.62 7.91 0.09
CA ASN A 61 9.93 8.34 -0.43
C ASN A 61 10.63 7.23 -1.20
N MET A 62 10.46 7.24 -2.52
CA MET A 62 11.09 6.27 -3.44
C MET A 62 11.73 7.04 -4.60
N PRO A 63 12.91 6.60 -5.09
CA PRO A 63 13.63 7.38 -6.11
C PRO A 63 12.95 7.48 -7.48
N GLU A 64 12.31 6.42 -7.95
CA GLU A 64 11.71 6.42 -9.29
C GLU A 64 10.39 7.19 -9.33
N MET A 65 9.62 7.08 -8.25
CA MET A 65 8.30 7.68 -8.17
C MET A 65 7.93 7.75 -6.68
N SER A 66 7.48 8.89 -6.21
CA SER A 66 7.03 9.00 -4.82
C SER A 66 5.68 8.30 -4.64
N GLY A 67 5.34 7.99 -3.38
CA GLY A 67 4.03 7.42 -3.07
C GLY A 67 2.89 8.36 -3.46
N PHE A 68 3.10 9.67 -3.34
CA PHE A 68 2.09 10.65 -3.74
C PHE A 68 1.90 10.69 -5.27
N GLU A 69 2.99 10.54 -6.03
CA GLU A 69 2.89 10.42 -7.48
C GLU A 69 2.14 9.13 -7.87
N PHE A 70 2.41 8.05 -7.18
CA PHE A 70 1.69 6.79 -7.35
C PHE A 70 0.19 6.98 -7.16
N LEU A 71 -0.19 7.63 -6.06
CA LEU A 71 -1.59 7.94 -5.75
C LEU A 71 -2.23 8.86 -6.78
N GLU A 72 -1.45 9.83 -7.29
CA GLU A 72 -1.92 10.73 -8.33
C GLU A 72 -2.29 9.96 -9.60
N PHE A 73 -1.47 9.00 -10.00
CA PHE A 73 -1.80 8.14 -11.14
C PHE A 73 -3.05 7.30 -10.88
N MET A 74 -3.22 6.79 -9.66
CA MET A 74 -4.44 6.06 -9.31
C MET A 74 -5.68 6.93 -9.47
N MET A 75 -5.59 8.20 -9.04
CA MET A 75 -6.69 9.16 -9.17
C MET A 75 -6.96 9.50 -10.62
N LEU A 76 -5.92 9.85 -11.38
CA LEU A 76 -6.05 10.27 -12.78
C LEU A 76 -6.58 9.14 -13.67
N GLU A 77 -6.21 7.90 -13.38
CA GLU A 77 -6.65 6.74 -14.15
C GLU A 77 -7.90 6.09 -13.59
N ASP A 78 -8.48 6.72 -12.57
CA ASP A 78 -9.73 6.28 -11.93
C ASP A 78 -9.73 4.81 -11.52
N PHE A 79 -8.69 4.41 -10.79
CA PHE A 79 -8.62 3.04 -10.25
C PHE A 79 -9.80 2.79 -9.31
N PRO A 80 -10.35 1.56 -9.31
CA PRO A 80 -11.47 1.24 -8.42
C PRO A 80 -11.14 1.43 -6.94
N GLU A 81 -12.14 1.81 -6.15
CA GLU A 81 -11.99 2.01 -4.70
C GLU A 81 -11.82 0.70 -3.94
N THR A 82 -11.89 -0.44 -4.64
CA THR A 82 -11.52 -1.74 -4.08
C THR A 82 -10.02 -1.80 -3.76
N ASN A 83 -9.24 -0.85 -4.29
CA ASN A 83 -7.83 -0.66 -3.92
C ASN A 83 -7.75 0.23 -2.69
N LYS A 84 -7.28 -0.33 -1.57
CA LYS A 84 -7.09 0.40 -0.32
C LYS A 84 -5.60 0.56 -0.06
N VAL A 85 -5.18 1.74 0.38
CA VAL A 85 -3.76 2.06 0.59
C VAL A 85 -3.49 2.35 2.06
N LEU A 86 -2.45 1.72 2.58
CA LEU A 86 -1.83 2.12 3.84
C LEU A 86 -0.50 2.77 3.46
N LEU A 87 -0.34 4.05 3.79
CA LEU A 87 0.94 4.73 3.62
C LEU A 87 1.82 4.34 4.80
N VAL A 88 2.93 3.67 4.54
CA VAL A 88 3.86 3.20 5.56
C VAL A 88 5.22 3.83 5.27
N THR A 89 5.57 4.87 6.02
CA THR A 89 6.70 5.73 5.68
C THR A 89 7.51 6.11 6.91
N SER A 90 8.78 6.47 6.71
CA SER A 90 9.62 7.03 7.75
C SER A 90 9.34 8.52 7.98
N SER A 91 8.53 9.15 7.13
CA SER A 91 8.16 10.55 7.29
C SER A 91 7.26 10.77 8.50
N GLU A 92 7.57 11.83 9.28
CA GLU A 92 6.73 12.28 10.40
C GLU A 92 6.19 13.67 10.12
N SER A 93 6.30 14.12 8.87
CA SER A 93 5.95 15.47 8.45
C SER A 93 4.43 15.70 8.47
N ASP A 94 4.01 16.80 9.07
CA ASP A 94 2.60 17.23 9.02
C ASP A 94 2.18 17.54 7.58
N GLU A 95 3.11 18.02 6.76
CA GLU A 95 2.84 18.31 5.36
C GLU A 95 2.48 17.04 4.60
N ASP A 96 3.20 15.94 4.84
CA ASP A 96 2.91 14.66 4.23
C ASP A 96 1.56 14.10 4.69
N ARG A 97 1.23 14.27 5.97
CA ARG A 97 -0.07 13.84 6.49
C ARG A 97 -1.21 14.62 5.83
N GLU A 98 -1.03 15.92 5.64
CA GLU A 98 -2.02 16.76 4.95
C GLU A 98 -2.13 16.38 3.47
N GLU A 99 -1.00 16.11 2.82
CA GLU A 99 -0.99 15.67 1.42
C GLU A 99 -1.76 14.36 1.25
N ALA A 100 -1.60 13.44 2.19
CA ALA A 100 -2.29 12.14 2.16
C ALA A 100 -3.82 12.28 2.15
N LYS A 101 -4.34 13.32 2.78
CA LYS A 101 -5.79 13.54 2.85
C LYS A 101 -6.42 13.81 1.48
N LYS A 102 -5.62 14.28 0.52
CA LYS A 102 -6.11 14.53 -0.85
C LYS A 102 -6.48 13.22 -1.56
N TYR A 103 -5.99 12.11 -1.05
CA TYR A 103 -6.17 10.78 -1.66
C TYR A 103 -7.02 9.87 -0.78
N ASP A 104 -7.92 10.43 0.02
CA ASP A 104 -8.75 9.69 0.97
C ASP A 104 -9.68 8.67 0.30
N LYS A 105 -9.88 8.81 -1.00
CA LYS A 105 -10.57 7.80 -1.80
C LYS A 105 -9.89 6.43 -1.65
N TYR A 106 -8.55 6.42 -1.58
CA TYR A 106 -7.75 5.20 -1.49
C TYR A 106 -7.07 5.04 -0.14
N VAL A 107 -6.47 6.10 0.40
CA VAL A 107 -5.66 6.05 1.62
C VAL A 107 -6.54 5.91 2.85
N LYS A 108 -6.31 4.84 3.62
CA LYS A 108 -7.07 4.56 4.83
C LYS A 108 -6.31 4.91 6.10
N GLU A 109 -4.98 4.80 6.08
CA GLU A 109 -4.15 5.18 7.23
C GLU A 109 -2.79 5.69 6.76
N PHE A 110 -2.21 6.57 7.57
CA PHE A 110 -0.84 7.06 7.44
C PHE A 110 -0.07 6.48 8.63
N ILE A 111 0.86 5.59 8.38
CA ILE A 111 1.57 4.84 9.42
C ILE A 111 3.05 5.15 9.36
N THR A 112 3.63 5.56 10.51
CA THR A 112 5.08 5.78 10.61
C THR A 112 5.77 4.42 10.81
N LYS A 113 6.82 4.17 10.03
CA LYS A 113 7.62 2.94 10.15
C LYS A 113 8.25 2.83 11.53
N PRO A 114 8.42 1.59 12.03
CA PRO A 114 8.07 0.33 11.41
C PRO A 114 6.59 -0.02 11.61
N LEU A 115 5.98 -0.68 10.64
CA LEU A 115 4.62 -1.18 10.78
C LEU A 115 4.62 -2.34 11.78
N GLN A 116 3.83 -2.20 12.84
CA GLN A 116 3.70 -3.24 13.85
C GLN A 116 2.62 -4.24 13.44
N ILE A 117 2.87 -5.53 13.72
CA ILE A 117 1.92 -6.57 13.35
C ILE A 117 0.56 -6.36 14.04
N GLU A 118 0.56 -5.87 15.28
CA GLU A 118 -0.67 -5.61 16.03
C GLU A 118 -1.53 -4.54 15.33
N HIS A 119 -0.89 -3.51 14.81
CA HIS A 119 -1.58 -2.46 14.07
C HIS A 119 -2.22 -3.03 12.80
N LEU A 120 -1.46 -3.87 12.08
CA LEU A 120 -1.95 -4.50 10.86
C LEU A 120 -3.12 -5.44 11.15
N GLU A 121 -3.02 -6.22 12.22
CA GLU A 121 -4.11 -7.10 12.65
C GLU A 121 -5.38 -6.31 12.97
N GLU A 122 -5.25 -5.20 13.69
CA GLU A 122 -6.38 -4.32 13.99
C GLU A 122 -7.03 -3.77 12.72
N PHE A 123 -6.20 -3.32 11.79
CA PHE A 123 -6.71 -2.81 10.52
C PHE A 123 -7.50 -3.87 9.76
N LEU A 124 -6.95 -5.09 9.67
CA LEU A 124 -7.58 -6.19 8.93
C LEU A 124 -8.87 -6.69 9.59
N GLN A 125 -8.99 -6.52 10.91
CA GLN A 125 -10.19 -6.90 11.66
C GLN A 125 -11.25 -5.80 11.65
N GLY A 126 -10.89 -4.60 11.20
CA GLY A 126 -11.79 -3.46 11.17
C GLY A 126 -12.71 -3.44 9.96
N SER A 127 -13.39 -2.30 9.78
CA SER A 127 -14.38 -2.12 8.72
C SER A 127 -13.81 -2.09 7.31
N TYR A 128 -12.49 -2.00 7.18
CA TYR A 128 -11.82 -1.94 5.88
C TYR A 128 -11.41 -3.32 5.34
N SER A 129 -11.47 -4.33 6.17
CA SER A 129 -11.04 -5.67 5.78
C SER A 129 -12.11 -6.47 5.03
#